data_8ff17e277eb613cb0374a3d6f4ead029
#
_entry.id   8ff17e277eb613cb0374a3d6f4ead029
#
_cell.length_a   1.000
_cell.length_b   1.000
_cell.length_c   1.000
_cell.angle_alpha   90.00
_cell.angle_beta   90.00
_cell.angle_gamma   90.00
#
_symmetry.space_group_name_H-M   'P 1'
#
loop_
_entity.id
_entity.type
_entity.pdbx_description
1 polymer ?
#
loop_
_entity_poly.entity_id
_entity_poly.type
_entity_poly.pdbx_seq_one_letter_code
_entity_poly.pdbx_strand_id
1 'polypeptide(L)'
;VRGLRGRGTHGSPTGSSHTDPASTLSLTRIRNRRTDPPALRGEAAVAQLIDEAFLSYNAGRLREACRLYATKMLADDAIVGLSLSGALTPAGLGLSCLTPLIEAGFIDWVVSTGANLYHDTHFALGMDMHQSRPGLDDLKLREEQVIRIYDIVFDYENLLGTDRFYRTLCRGEAFQKNMGTAEFHFLVGKYLAAREQETGQHGRSLLAAAYRAAVP
;
A
#
# COMPACT_ATOMS: atom_id res chain seq x y z
N VAL A 1 9.63 18.80 -16.62
CA VAL A 1 9.42 20.26 -16.74
C VAL A 1 8.44 20.48 -17.87
N ARG A 2 7.16 20.66 -17.63
CA ARG A 2 6.18 21.13 -18.62
C ARG A 2 5.57 22.44 -18.15
N GLY A 3 5.59 23.43 -19.06
CA GLY A 3 5.36 24.83 -18.83
C GLY A 3 3.93 25.22 -18.44
N LEU A 4 3.90 26.28 -17.66
CA LEU A 4 2.74 27.09 -17.28
C LEU A 4 1.98 27.60 -18.51
N ARG A 5 0.69 27.35 -18.58
CA ARG A 5 -0.22 28.05 -19.50
C ARG A 5 -1.07 29.08 -18.75
N GLY A 6 -1.18 30.24 -19.39
CA GLY A 6 -1.70 31.48 -18.85
C GLY A 6 -3.20 31.47 -18.52
N ARG A 7 -3.54 32.40 -17.63
CA ARG A 7 -4.89 32.74 -17.21
C ARG A 7 -5.63 33.46 -18.35
N GLY A 8 -6.78 32.95 -18.75
CA GLY A 8 -7.77 33.63 -19.58
C GLY A 8 -8.88 34.28 -18.71
N THR A 9 -9.25 35.44 -19.06
CA THR A 9 -10.16 36.38 -18.39
C THR A 9 -11.62 35.91 -18.36
N HIS A 10 -12.30 36.19 -17.24
CA HIS A 10 -13.72 35.97 -16.99
C HIS A 10 -14.64 36.76 -17.97
N GLY A 11 -15.51 36.03 -18.67
CA GLY A 11 -16.74 36.54 -19.25
C GLY A 11 -17.93 35.89 -18.55
N SER A 12 -18.79 36.69 -17.93
CA SER A 12 -20.03 36.25 -17.31
C SER A 12 -21.08 35.93 -18.39
N PRO A 13 -21.73 34.76 -18.36
CA PRO A 13 -22.94 34.58 -19.15
C PRO A 13 -24.17 34.83 -18.29
N THR A 14 -25.03 35.70 -18.81
CA THR A 14 -26.39 36.02 -18.42
C THR A 14 -27.28 34.78 -18.31
N GLY A 15 -28.07 34.71 -17.24
CA GLY A 15 -28.99 33.62 -16.97
C GLY A 15 -30.06 33.42 -18.05
N SER A 16 -30.15 32.17 -18.51
CA SER A 16 -31.36 31.61 -19.09
C SER A 16 -31.79 30.44 -18.21
N SER A 17 -32.93 30.56 -17.57
CA SER A 17 -33.60 29.49 -16.82
C SER A 17 -34.02 28.39 -17.80
N HIS A 18 -33.16 27.44 -18.07
CA HIS A 18 -33.58 26.16 -18.63
C HIS A 18 -34.08 25.28 -17.47
N THR A 19 -35.40 25.20 -17.32
CA THR A 19 -36.02 24.10 -16.60
C THR A 19 -35.69 22.81 -17.36
N ASP A 20 -34.76 22.03 -16.82
CA ASP A 20 -34.47 20.69 -17.27
C ASP A 20 -35.76 19.86 -17.12
N PRO A 21 -36.32 19.28 -18.20
CA PRO A 21 -37.43 18.35 -18.05
C PRO A 21 -36.92 17.16 -17.24
N ALA A 22 -37.51 16.97 -16.05
CA ALA A 22 -37.24 15.82 -15.20
C ALA A 22 -37.21 14.57 -16.06
N SER A 23 -36.00 14.05 -16.35
CA SER A 23 -35.83 12.87 -17.14
C SER A 23 -36.41 11.70 -16.35
N THR A 24 -37.62 11.27 -16.76
CA THR A 24 -38.27 10.10 -16.18
C THR A 24 -37.32 8.90 -16.35
N LEU A 25 -36.70 8.49 -15.28
CA LEU A 25 -35.78 7.34 -15.28
C LEU A 25 -36.58 6.10 -15.71
N SER A 26 -36.39 5.69 -16.96
CA SER A 26 -36.98 4.44 -17.47
C SER A 26 -36.34 3.27 -16.75
N LEU A 27 -37.14 2.36 -16.18
CA LEU A 27 -36.66 1.14 -15.57
C LEU A 27 -35.71 0.34 -16.49
N THR A 28 -35.93 0.45 -17.80
CA THR A 28 -35.06 -0.21 -18.80
C THR A 28 -33.65 0.38 -18.83
N ARG A 29 -33.50 1.67 -18.52
CA ARG A 29 -32.19 2.33 -18.47
C ARG A 29 -31.41 2.09 -17.18
N ILE A 30 -32.10 1.78 -16.07
CA ILE A 30 -31.47 1.52 -14.77
C ILE A 30 -31.23 0.02 -14.51
N ARG A 31 -31.83 -0.85 -15.32
CA ARG A 31 -31.56 -2.29 -15.24
C ARG A 31 -30.16 -2.57 -15.78
N ASN A 32 -29.32 -3.07 -14.90
CA ASN A 32 -27.99 -3.56 -15.24
C ASN A 32 -27.99 -5.09 -15.24
N ARG A 33 -26.85 -5.72 -14.99
CA ARG A 33 -26.72 -7.18 -14.91
C ARG A 33 -27.69 -7.76 -13.89
N ARG A 34 -28.35 -8.87 -14.25
CA ARG A 34 -29.22 -9.64 -13.34
C ARG A 34 -28.39 -10.12 -12.13
N THR A 35 -28.96 -10.01 -10.93
CA THR A 35 -28.36 -10.55 -9.71
C THR A 35 -28.68 -12.05 -9.60
N ASP A 36 -27.89 -12.85 -10.27
CA ASP A 36 -28.07 -14.30 -10.40
C ASP A 36 -26.68 -14.96 -10.49
N PRO A 37 -25.90 -14.93 -9.38
CA PRO A 37 -24.57 -15.50 -9.37
C PRO A 37 -24.62 -17.02 -9.43
N PRO A 38 -23.69 -17.66 -10.16
CA PRO A 38 -23.58 -19.11 -10.16
C PRO A 38 -23.13 -19.63 -8.79
N ALA A 39 -23.45 -20.89 -8.48
CA ALA A 39 -22.87 -21.54 -7.32
C ALA A 39 -21.36 -21.68 -7.50
N LEU A 40 -20.60 -21.17 -6.55
CA LEU A 40 -19.15 -21.32 -6.53
C LEU A 40 -18.76 -22.72 -6.08
N ARG A 41 -17.76 -23.30 -6.74
CA ARG A 41 -17.18 -24.59 -6.38
C ARG A 41 -15.85 -24.38 -5.63
N GLY A 42 -15.38 -25.39 -4.91
CA GLY A 42 -14.23 -25.30 -4.00
C GLY A 42 -12.90 -24.87 -4.63
N GLU A 43 -12.78 -24.94 -5.95
CA GLU A 43 -11.58 -24.55 -6.69
C GLU A 43 -11.70 -23.17 -7.39
N ALA A 44 -12.71 -22.38 -7.03
CA ALA A 44 -12.92 -21.07 -7.65
C ALA A 44 -11.75 -20.11 -7.34
N ALA A 45 -11.18 -19.50 -8.37
CA ALA A 45 -10.18 -18.46 -8.22
C ALA A 45 -10.78 -17.21 -7.54
N VAL A 46 -9.96 -16.44 -6.80
CA VAL A 46 -10.40 -15.20 -6.15
C VAL A 46 -11.00 -14.20 -7.15
N ALA A 47 -10.42 -14.09 -8.35
CA ALA A 47 -10.97 -13.25 -9.40
C ALA A 47 -12.39 -13.69 -9.82
N GLN A 48 -12.64 -15.00 -9.92
CA GLN A 48 -13.96 -15.54 -10.23
C GLN A 48 -14.96 -15.25 -9.10
N LEU A 49 -14.56 -15.43 -7.83
CA LEU A 49 -15.38 -15.06 -6.68
C LEU A 49 -15.82 -13.60 -6.74
N ILE A 50 -14.88 -12.69 -6.98
CA ILE A 50 -15.15 -11.26 -7.06
C ILE A 50 -16.02 -10.93 -8.27
N ASP A 51 -15.72 -11.46 -9.43
CA ASP A 51 -16.41 -11.08 -10.67
C ASP A 51 -17.78 -11.70 -10.85
N GLU A 52 -18.00 -12.90 -10.34
CA GLU A 52 -19.25 -13.65 -10.57
C GLU A 52 -20.20 -13.60 -9.38
N ALA A 53 -19.70 -13.59 -8.13
CA ALA A 53 -20.53 -13.64 -6.94
C ALA A 53 -20.76 -12.27 -6.27
N PHE A 54 -19.82 -11.33 -6.35
CA PHE A 54 -19.91 -10.03 -5.68
C PHE A 54 -20.72 -9.02 -6.51
N LEU A 55 -22.03 -9.27 -6.66
CA LEU A 55 -22.87 -8.51 -7.60
C LEU A 55 -23.52 -7.26 -7.00
N SER A 56 -23.71 -7.19 -5.68
CA SER A 56 -24.48 -6.13 -5.02
C SER A 56 -23.91 -5.80 -3.63
N TYR A 57 -24.49 -4.76 -3.00
CA TYR A 57 -24.09 -4.27 -1.68
C TYR A 57 -22.60 -3.90 -1.63
N ASN A 58 -21.95 -4.03 -0.48
CA ASN A 58 -20.53 -3.73 -0.30
C ASN A 58 -19.63 -4.64 -1.13
N ALA A 59 -20.02 -5.89 -1.32
CA ALA A 59 -19.30 -6.81 -2.20
C ALA A 59 -19.31 -6.32 -3.66
N GLY A 60 -20.44 -5.79 -4.14
CA GLY A 60 -20.52 -5.13 -5.44
C GLY A 60 -19.61 -3.91 -5.56
N ARG A 61 -19.47 -3.12 -4.50
CA ARG A 61 -18.52 -1.97 -4.46
C ARG A 61 -17.08 -2.44 -4.49
N LEU A 62 -16.75 -3.51 -3.77
CA LEU A 62 -15.42 -4.12 -3.84
C LEU A 62 -15.09 -4.61 -5.26
N ARG A 63 -16.04 -5.27 -5.92
CA ARG A 63 -15.89 -5.70 -7.32
C ARG A 63 -15.64 -4.52 -8.26
N GLU A 64 -16.38 -3.44 -8.11
CA GLU A 64 -16.20 -2.21 -8.91
C GLU A 64 -14.81 -1.60 -8.67
N ALA A 65 -14.36 -1.55 -7.41
CA ALA A 65 -13.03 -1.06 -7.06
C ALA A 65 -11.92 -1.93 -7.68
N CYS A 66 -12.02 -3.26 -7.59
CA CYS A 66 -11.06 -4.17 -8.22
C CYS A 66 -11.01 -4.00 -9.74
N ARG A 67 -12.16 -3.84 -10.38
CA ARG A 67 -12.24 -3.60 -11.84
C ARG A 67 -11.68 -2.26 -12.22
N LEU A 68 -12.00 -1.19 -11.46
CA LEU A 68 -11.46 0.13 -11.70
C LEU A 68 -9.93 0.11 -11.59
N TYR A 69 -9.40 -0.54 -10.55
CA TYR A 69 -7.97 -0.72 -10.37
C TYR A 69 -7.35 -1.43 -11.59
N ALA A 70 -7.86 -2.60 -11.95
CA ALA A 70 -7.31 -3.41 -13.04
C ALA A 70 -7.42 -2.76 -14.43
N THR A 71 -8.49 -1.97 -14.69
CA THR A 71 -8.77 -1.45 -16.03
C THR A 71 -8.39 0.01 -16.24
N LYS A 72 -8.17 0.77 -15.14
CA LYS A 72 -7.87 2.19 -15.21
C LYS A 72 -6.58 2.56 -14.50
N MET A 73 -6.37 2.07 -13.28
CA MET A 73 -5.20 2.45 -12.49
C MET A 73 -3.93 1.72 -12.97
N LEU A 74 -4.05 0.52 -13.53
CA LEU A 74 -2.93 -0.21 -14.12
C LEU A 74 -2.74 0.08 -15.63
N ALA A 75 -3.44 1.08 -16.19
CA ALA A 75 -3.22 1.50 -17.56
C ALA A 75 -1.92 2.29 -17.70
N ASP A 76 -1.25 2.17 -18.85
CA ASP A 76 0.08 2.74 -19.10
C ASP A 76 0.17 4.28 -18.97
N ASP A 77 -0.96 4.98 -19.07
CA ASP A 77 -1.06 6.44 -18.95
C ASP A 77 -1.47 6.92 -17.55
N ALA A 78 -1.69 6.01 -16.60
CA ALA A 78 -2.06 6.35 -15.24
C ALA A 78 -0.81 6.56 -14.36
N ILE A 79 -0.91 7.51 -13.42
CA ILE A 79 0.04 7.67 -12.32
C ILE A 79 -0.62 7.14 -11.05
N VAL A 80 -0.06 6.10 -10.47
CA VAL A 80 -0.63 5.41 -9.32
C VAL A 80 0.14 5.76 -8.05
N GLY A 81 -0.53 6.50 -7.16
CA GLY A 81 -0.02 6.79 -5.82
C GLY A 81 -0.59 5.82 -4.78
N LEU A 82 0.27 5.35 -3.89
CA LEU A 82 -0.09 4.48 -2.78
C LEU A 82 0.04 5.21 -1.44
N SER A 83 -1.07 5.33 -0.71
CA SER A 83 -1.07 5.87 0.66
C SER A 83 -1.32 4.75 1.67
N LEU A 84 -0.39 4.55 2.58
CA LEU A 84 -0.41 3.51 3.62
C LEU A 84 -0.58 4.13 4.99
N SER A 85 -1.64 3.79 5.68
CA SER A 85 -1.86 4.16 7.08
C SER A 85 -1.65 2.96 8.03
N GLY A 86 -1.62 3.23 9.33
CA GLY A 86 -1.46 2.17 10.33
C GLY A 86 -0.12 1.44 10.24
N ALA A 87 -0.12 0.14 10.45
CA ALA A 87 1.05 -0.73 10.40
C ALA A 87 0.66 -2.10 9.81
N LEU A 88 0.56 -2.20 8.49
CA LEU A 88 0.21 -3.44 7.80
C LEU A 88 1.44 -4.32 7.46
N THR A 89 2.64 -3.75 7.46
CA THR A 89 3.88 -4.49 7.18
C THR A 89 4.18 -5.58 8.21
N PRO A 90 3.92 -5.40 9.55
CA PRO A 90 4.06 -6.49 10.50
C PRO A 90 3.26 -7.76 10.17
N ALA A 91 2.11 -7.59 9.51
CA ALA A 91 1.26 -8.70 9.05
C ALA A 91 1.76 -9.36 7.74
N GLY A 92 2.93 -8.98 7.24
CA GLY A 92 3.51 -9.52 6.01
C GLY A 92 2.92 -8.96 4.71
N LEU A 93 2.00 -7.97 4.78
CA LEU A 93 1.35 -7.41 3.59
C LEU A 93 2.31 -6.58 2.72
N GLY A 94 3.40 -6.06 3.30
CA GLY A 94 4.50 -5.47 2.54
C GLY A 94 5.09 -6.50 1.57
N LEU A 95 5.45 -7.67 2.08
CA LEU A 95 6.06 -8.76 1.33
C LEU A 95 5.11 -9.37 0.28
N SER A 96 3.87 -9.66 0.70
CA SER A 96 2.94 -10.45 -0.11
C SER A 96 2.22 -9.64 -1.19
N CYS A 97 2.06 -8.33 -1.00
CA CYS A 97 1.27 -7.47 -1.89
C CYS A 97 2.05 -6.28 -2.42
N LEU A 98 2.63 -5.45 -1.53
CA LEU A 98 3.13 -4.14 -1.92
C LEU A 98 4.45 -4.20 -2.66
N THR A 99 5.39 -5.00 -2.19
CA THR A 99 6.69 -5.23 -2.86
C THR A 99 6.49 -5.75 -4.29
N PRO A 100 5.69 -6.81 -4.54
CA PRO A 100 5.40 -7.26 -5.89
C PRO A 100 4.76 -6.21 -6.80
N LEU A 101 3.86 -5.37 -6.27
CA LEU A 101 3.23 -4.30 -7.07
C LEU A 101 4.23 -3.21 -7.46
N ILE A 102 5.13 -2.84 -6.56
CA ILE A 102 6.20 -1.87 -6.84
C ILE A 102 7.17 -2.45 -7.88
N GLU A 103 7.63 -3.68 -7.69
CA GLU A 103 8.57 -4.34 -8.60
C GLU A 103 7.98 -4.59 -9.99
N ALA A 104 6.67 -4.77 -10.08
CA ALA A 104 5.95 -4.88 -11.35
C ALA A 104 5.68 -3.53 -12.05
N GLY A 105 6.05 -2.39 -11.42
CA GLY A 105 5.86 -1.06 -12.00
C GLY A 105 4.42 -0.53 -11.89
N PHE A 106 3.61 -1.06 -10.98
CA PHE A 106 2.21 -0.64 -10.80
C PHE A 106 2.02 0.49 -9.78
N ILE A 107 3.10 0.99 -9.20
CA ILE A 107 3.08 2.08 -8.21
C ILE A 107 4.16 3.08 -8.57
N ASP A 108 3.80 4.35 -8.71
CA ASP A 108 4.70 5.43 -9.10
C ASP A 108 5.26 6.21 -7.90
N TRP A 109 4.53 6.27 -6.78
CA TRP A 109 4.98 6.92 -5.55
C TRP A 109 4.26 6.36 -4.32
N VAL A 110 4.91 6.45 -3.16
CA VAL A 110 4.37 5.93 -1.89
C VAL A 110 4.42 6.99 -0.81
N VAL A 111 3.31 7.16 -0.08
CA VAL A 111 3.25 7.87 1.20
C VAL A 111 2.86 6.88 2.29
N SER A 112 3.65 6.81 3.35
CA SER A 112 3.45 5.82 4.39
C SER A 112 3.63 6.39 5.80
N THR A 113 2.96 5.78 6.77
CA THR A 113 3.28 6.01 8.18
C THR A 113 4.67 5.46 8.49
N GLY A 114 5.36 6.08 9.45
CA GLY A 114 6.65 5.58 9.94
C GLY A 114 6.56 4.16 10.50
N ALA A 115 5.41 3.77 11.08
CA ALA A 115 5.19 2.43 11.61
C ALA A 115 5.33 1.34 10.52
N ASN A 116 4.76 1.56 9.34
CA ASN A 116 4.95 0.64 8.21
C ASN A 116 6.42 0.51 7.82
N LEU A 117 7.12 1.63 7.63
CA LEU A 117 8.50 1.65 7.15
C LEU A 117 9.49 1.11 8.18
N TYR A 118 9.23 1.38 9.46
CA TYR A 118 10.03 0.87 10.56
C TYR A 118 9.93 -0.65 10.68
N HIS A 119 8.72 -1.19 10.68
CA HIS A 119 8.53 -2.64 10.76
C HIS A 119 8.92 -3.38 9.48
N ASP A 120 8.83 -2.74 8.32
CA ASP A 120 9.37 -3.24 7.06
C ASP A 120 10.87 -3.56 7.16
N THR A 121 11.60 -2.69 7.88
CA THR A 121 13.04 -2.83 8.10
C THR A 121 13.39 -4.13 8.84
N HIS A 122 12.55 -4.63 9.74
CA HIS A 122 12.81 -5.89 10.44
C HIS A 122 13.00 -7.05 9.46
N PHE A 123 12.15 -7.14 8.44
CA PHE A 123 12.23 -8.20 7.44
C PHE A 123 13.51 -8.12 6.59
N ALA A 124 13.93 -6.91 6.19
CA ALA A 124 15.17 -6.71 5.45
C ALA A 124 16.42 -7.09 6.28
N LEU A 125 16.33 -6.89 7.59
CA LEU A 125 17.40 -7.27 8.53
C LEU A 125 17.40 -8.76 8.89
N GLY A 126 16.44 -9.54 8.38
CA GLY A 126 16.30 -10.96 8.66
C GLY A 126 15.71 -11.26 10.05
N MET A 127 14.94 -10.31 10.59
CA MET A 127 14.28 -10.48 11.89
C MET A 127 12.88 -11.05 11.70
N ASP A 128 12.49 -12.00 12.53
CA ASP A 128 11.22 -12.70 12.42
C ASP A 128 10.11 -12.03 13.19
N MET A 129 8.89 -12.12 12.63
CA MET A 129 7.64 -11.81 13.29
C MET A 129 6.74 -13.04 13.26
N HIS A 130 6.02 -13.28 14.35
CA HIS A 130 5.25 -14.49 14.54
C HIS A 130 3.76 -14.18 14.71
N GLN A 131 2.93 -14.96 14.06
CA GLN A 131 1.50 -14.96 14.33
C GLN A 131 1.23 -15.48 15.74
N SER A 132 0.31 -14.85 16.45
CA SER A 132 -0.10 -15.22 17.78
C SER A 132 -1.62 -15.09 17.92
N ARG A 133 -2.12 -14.92 19.12
CA ARG A 133 -3.53 -14.71 19.42
C ARG A 133 -3.73 -13.36 20.12
N PRO A 134 -4.89 -12.71 19.96
CA PRO A 134 -5.24 -11.53 20.72
C PRO A 134 -5.43 -11.90 22.21
N GLY A 135 -5.29 -10.89 23.08
CA GLY A 135 -5.58 -11.05 24.51
C GLY A 135 -4.51 -11.80 25.32
N LEU A 136 -3.26 -11.78 24.87
CA LEU A 136 -2.13 -12.22 25.68
C LEU A 136 -1.92 -11.27 26.87
N ASP A 137 -1.35 -11.81 27.96
CA ASP A 137 -0.99 -11.04 29.15
C ASP A 137 0.27 -10.18 28.87
N ASP A 138 0.06 -8.88 28.71
CA ASP A 138 1.14 -7.93 28.38
C ASP A 138 2.21 -7.81 29.48
N LEU A 139 1.88 -8.10 30.75
CA LEU A 139 2.86 -8.09 31.84
C LEU A 139 3.84 -9.25 31.68
N LYS A 140 3.34 -10.45 31.37
CA LYS A 140 4.18 -11.62 31.07
C LYS A 140 5.00 -11.43 29.83
N LEU A 141 4.41 -10.90 28.75
CA LEU A 141 5.16 -10.61 27.53
C LEU A 141 6.32 -9.64 27.80
N ARG A 142 6.10 -8.61 28.62
CA ARG A 142 7.15 -7.67 29.03
C ARG A 142 8.28 -8.36 29.81
N GLU A 143 7.93 -9.25 30.75
CA GLU A 143 8.91 -10.01 31.54
C GLU A 143 9.76 -10.89 30.62
N GLU A 144 9.17 -11.48 29.60
CA GLU A 144 9.83 -12.32 28.59
C GLU A 144 10.47 -11.52 27.44
N GLN A 145 10.43 -10.19 27.49
CA GLN A 145 10.95 -9.30 26.44
C GLN A 145 10.32 -9.55 25.05
N VAL A 146 9.05 -9.84 25.02
CA VAL A 146 8.25 -10.01 23.81
C VAL A 146 7.40 -8.78 23.56
N ILE A 147 7.42 -8.28 22.34
CA ILE A 147 6.57 -7.19 21.84
C ILE A 147 5.35 -7.79 21.17
N ARG A 148 4.19 -7.17 21.41
CA ARG A 148 2.94 -7.55 20.77
C ARG A 148 2.32 -6.38 19.99
N ILE A 149 1.90 -6.67 18.77
CA ILE A 149 1.04 -5.80 17.96
C ILE A 149 -0.23 -6.60 17.65
N TYR A 150 -1.27 -6.44 18.47
CA TYR A 150 -2.53 -7.17 18.42
C TYR A 150 -2.34 -8.69 18.51
N ASP A 151 -2.27 -9.41 17.39
CA ASP A 151 -2.07 -10.87 17.27
C ASP A 151 -0.73 -11.23 16.61
N ILE A 152 0.20 -10.30 16.56
CA ILE A 152 1.58 -10.51 16.10
C ILE A 152 2.52 -10.30 17.27
N VAL A 153 3.51 -11.18 17.42
CA VAL A 153 4.55 -11.08 18.45
C VAL A 153 5.95 -11.17 17.83
N PHE A 154 6.92 -10.54 18.48
CA PHE A 154 8.32 -10.59 18.10
C PHE A 154 9.21 -10.19 19.27
N ASP A 155 10.48 -10.54 19.21
CA ASP A 155 11.44 -10.27 20.26
C ASP A 155 11.73 -8.77 20.42
N TYR A 156 11.91 -8.31 21.64
CA TYR A 156 12.30 -6.92 21.91
C TYR A 156 13.62 -6.55 21.21
N GLU A 157 14.50 -7.52 21.01
CA GLU A 157 15.75 -7.33 20.28
C GLU A 157 15.53 -6.88 18.82
N ASN A 158 14.39 -7.19 18.20
CA ASN A 158 14.04 -6.68 16.87
C ASN A 158 13.96 -5.14 16.88
N LEU A 159 13.39 -4.53 17.93
CA LEU A 159 13.37 -3.07 18.07
C LEU A 159 14.79 -2.53 18.27
N LEU A 160 15.54 -3.11 19.20
CA LEU A 160 16.90 -2.67 19.50
C LEU A 160 17.83 -2.81 18.29
N GLY A 161 17.70 -3.88 17.55
CA GLY A 161 18.48 -4.13 16.33
C GLY A 161 18.15 -3.15 15.22
N THR A 162 16.86 -2.87 15.01
CA THR A 162 16.40 -1.86 14.04
C THR A 162 16.84 -0.46 14.44
N ASP A 163 16.73 -0.10 15.72
CA ASP A 163 17.22 1.18 16.23
C ASP A 163 18.73 1.32 16.04
N ARG A 164 19.50 0.27 16.29
CA ARG A 164 20.96 0.26 16.03
C ARG A 164 21.25 0.47 14.54
N PHE A 165 20.50 -0.20 13.67
CA PHE A 165 20.63 -0.02 12.22
C PHE A 165 20.40 1.44 11.82
N TYR A 166 19.26 2.04 12.19
CA TYR A 166 18.97 3.44 11.84
C TYR A 166 19.97 4.41 12.47
N ARG A 167 20.36 4.19 13.72
CA ARG A 167 21.34 5.04 14.42
C ARG A 167 22.72 4.99 13.76
N THR A 168 23.14 3.84 13.28
CA THR A 168 24.39 3.67 12.53
C THR A 168 24.27 4.31 11.15
N LEU A 169 23.20 4.03 10.44
CA LEU A 169 22.92 4.57 9.12
C LEU A 169 22.93 6.10 9.11
N CYS A 170 22.18 6.72 10.04
CA CYS A 170 22.07 8.18 10.13
C CYS A 170 23.38 8.89 10.52
N ARG A 171 24.40 8.18 11.02
CA ARG A 171 25.74 8.74 11.23
C ARG A 171 26.60 8.74 9.97
N GLY A 172 26.19 8.02 8.94
CA GLY A 172 26.88 7.97 7.65
C GLY A 172 26.87 9.31 6.92
N GLU A 173 27.91 9.59 6.16
CA GLU A 173 28.10 10.86 5.42
C GLU A 173 26.90 11.21 4.53
N ALA A 174 26.28 10.20 3.89
CA ALA A 174 25.12 10.39 3.00
C ALA A 174 23.91 11.03 3.70
N PHE A 175 23.83 10.92 5.03
CA PHE A 175 22.73 11.45 5.86
C PHE A 175 23.09 12.75 6.61
N GLN A 176 24.33 13.24 6.49
CA GLN A 176 24.81 14.46 7.19
C GLN A 176 24.50 15.74 6.40
N LYS A 177 23.26 15.87 5.92
CA LYS A 177 22.76 17.03 5.18
C LYS A 177 21.28 17.23 5.41
N ASN A 178 20.77 18.40 5.11
CA ASN A 178 19.34 18.64 5.04
C ASN A 178 18.76 17.87 3.85
N MET A 179 17.73 17.07 4.08
CA MET A 179 17.07 16.29 3.02
C MET A 179 15.56 16.17 3.30
N GLY A 180 14.79 15.97 2.24
CA GLY A 180 13.37 15.62 2.35
C GLY A 180 13.15 14.16 2.71
N THR A 181 11.92 13.81 3.11
CA THR A 181 11.59 12.42 3.49
C THR A 181 11.72 11.44 2.33
N ALA A 182 11.42 11.85 1.11
CA ALA A 182 11.59 11.01 -0.08
C ALA A 182 13.06 10.61 -0.28
N GLU A 183 13.99 11.58 -0.19
CA GLU A 183 15.42 11.30 -0.30
C GLU A 183 15.92 10.42 0.86
N PHE A 184 15.46 10.71 2.08
CA PHE A 184 15.81 9.92 3.25
C PHE A 184 15.42 8.44 3.05
N HIS A 185 14.16 8.18 2.69
CA HIS A 185 13.67 6.81 2.51
C HIS A 185 14.29 6.12 1.29
N PHE A 186 14.60 6.86 0.24
CA PHE A 186 15.34 6.33 -0.91
C PHE A 186 16.75 5.84 -0.49
N LEU A 187 17.47 6.63 0.31
CA LEU A 187 18.77 6.23 0.85
C LEU A 187 18.64 5.03 1.80
N VAL A 188 17.66 5.04 2.71
CA VAL A 188 17.38 3.88 3.58
C VAL A 188 17.14 2.63 2.73
N GLY A 189 16.28 2.72 1.70
CA GLY A 189 15.99 1.64 0.78
C GLY A 189 17.25 1.10 0.08
N LYS A 190 18.18 1.98 -0.32
CA LYS A 190 19.48 1.60 -0.88
C LYS A 190 20.27 0.69 0.06
N TYR A 191 20.37 1.06 1.33
CA TYR A 191 21.12 0.28 2.32
C TYR A 191 20.41 -1.02 2.67
N LEU A 192 19.08 -1.02 2.72
CA LEU A 192 18.29 -2.23 2.94
C LEU A 192 18.41 -3.20 1.75
N ALA A 193 18.41 -2.69 0.51
CA ALA A 193 18.61 -3.52 -0.68
C ALA A 193 20.01 -4.19 -0.67
N ALA A 194 21.05 -3.48 -0.24
CA ALA A 194 22.39 -4.07 -0.05
C ALA A 194 22.36 -5.14 1.05
N ARG A 195 21.66 -4.87 2.15
CA ARG A 195 21.53 -5.83 3.26
C ARG A 195 20.78 -7.09 2.87
N GLU A 196 19.71 -6.96 2.08
CA GLU A 196 18.99 -8.11 1.51
C GLU A 196 19.91 -9.00 0.66
N GLN A 197 20.82 -8.41 -0.12
CA GLN A 197 21.79 -9.16 -0.91
C GLN A 197 22.79 -9.90 -0.03
N GLU A 198 23.34 -9.25 1.00
CA GLU A 198 24.29 -9.85 1.94
C GLU A 198 23.69 -11.03 2.71
N THR A 199 22.41 -10.93 3.08
CA THR A 199 21.71 -11.94 3.89
C THR A 199 20.94 -12.96 3.07
N GLY A 200 20.87 -12.81 1.73
CA GLY A 200 20.07 -13.66 0.86
C GLY A 200 18.54 -13.46 1.03
N GLN A 201 18.12 -12.32 1.59
CA GLN A 201 16.72 -12.00 1.92
C GLN A 201 16.05 -11.13 0.86
N HIS A 202 16.23 -11.44 -0.41
CA HIS A 202 15.69 -10.64 -1.51
C HIS A 202 14.16 -10.45 -1.45
N GLY A 203 13.69 -9.25 -1.79
CA GLY A 203 12.26 -8.92 -1.86
C GLY A 203 11.55 -8.86 -0.51
N ARG A 204 12.28 -8.73 0.58
CA ARG A 204 11.73 -8.72 1.94
C ARG A 204 11.31 -7.33 2.42
N SER A 205 11.72 -6.25 1.76
CA SER A 205 11.47 -4.88 2.17
C SER A 205 10.80 -4.05 1.08
N LEU A 206 9.75 -3.36 1.48
CA LEU A 206 9.05 -2.33 0.70
C LEU A 206 10.00 -1.19 0.33
N LEU A 207 10.83 -0.72 1.27
CA LEU A 207 11.81 0.33 1.06
C LEU A 207 12.90 -0.09 0.07
N ALA A 208 13.39 -1.33 0.17
CA ALA A 208 14.37 -1.86 -0.77
C ALA A 208 13.78 -2.01 -2.18
N ALA A 209 12.52 -2.46 -2.29
CA ALA A 209 11.80 -2.55 -3.56
C ALA A 209 11.59 -1.16 -4.18
N ALA A 210 11.14 -0.18 -3.38
CA ALA A 210 10.96 1.20 -3.83
C ALA A 210 12.27 1.81 -4.35
N TYR A 211 13.39 1.57 -3.65
CA TYR A 211 14.72 1.98 -4.12
C TYR A 211 15.06 1.35 -5.48
N ARG A 212 14.91 0.03 -5.63
CA ARG A 212 15.23 -0.69 -6.89
C ARG A 212 14.38 -0.21 -8.06
N ALA A 213 13.11 0.08 -7.81
CA ALA A 213 12.16 0.55 -8.81
C ALA A 213 12.21 2.09 -9.04
N ALA A 214 13.07 2.81 -8.32
CA ALA A 214 13.14 4.28 -8.31
C ALA A 214 11.77 4.95 -7.97
N VAL A 215 10.98 4.34 -7.10
CA VAL A 215 9.70 4.85 -6.60
C VAL A 215 9.95 5.69 -5.35
N PRO A 216 9.61 7.01 -5.37
CA PRO A 216 9.78 7.92 -4.24
C PRO A 216 8.76 7.70 -3.13
#